data_0eef300e5b3621afeece6affa3f3c819
#
_entry.id   0eef300e5b3621afeece6affa3f3c819
#
_cell.length_a   1.000
_cell.length_b   1.000
_cell.length_c   1.000
_cell.angle_alpha   90.00
_cell.angle_beta   90.00
_cell.angle_gamma   90.00
#
_symmetry.space_group_name_H-M   'P 1'
#
loop_
_entity.id
_entity.type
_entity.pdbx_description
1 polymer ?
#
loop_
_entity_poly.entity_id
_entity_poly.type
_entity_poly.pdbx_seq_one_letter_code
_entity_poly.pdbx_strand_id
1 'polypeptide(L)'
;MKRIYLSISCLFLFAIAASAQTPSPTPGPATTAGTVSRVTYFDVLPGKNNEFLTFLRTHTLPIMEEQKKQGLILNYGYFSKPTSDGPGDWDIGVVIYYKNYAEAIDFNAERNAKFDAIGLAHYGTAEARTKANESLNSMRTVTSSMLVRGFTLNPMPK
;
A
#
# COMPACT_ATOMS: atom_id res chain seq x y z
N MET A 1 44.95 41.10 78.06
CA MET A 1 44.85 39.63 77.88
C MET A 1 43.72 39.40 76.90
N LYS A 2 44.00 39.21 75.63
CA LYS A 2 43.02 38.97 74.55
C LYS A 2 43.10 37.47 74.20
N ARG A 3 41.98 36.78 74.43
CA ARG A 3 41.83 35.36 74.05
C ARG A 3 41.35 35.24 72.64
N ILE A 4 42.13 34.67 71.74
CA ILE A 4 41.76 34.38 70.34
C ILE A 4 41.12 32.99 70.33
N TYR A 5 39.85 32.94 69.95
CA TYR A 5 39.12 31.70 69.66
C TYR A 5 39.34 31.31 68.19
N LEU A 6 40.01 30.19 67.97
CA LEU A 6 40.25 29.58 66.68
C LEU A 6 39.04 28.70 66.37
N SER A 7 38.20 29.15 65.47
CA SER A 7 37.04 28.37 64.98
C SER A 7 37.51 27.47 63.81
N ILE A 8 37.56 26.17 64.02
CA ILE A 8 37.83 25.14 62.99
C ILE A 8 36.50 24.88 62.29
N SER A 9 36.39 25.35 61.05
CA SER A 9 35.23 25.07 60.16
C SER A 9 35.51 23.78 59.39
N CYS A 10 34.86 22.68 59.79
CA CYS A 10 34.89 21.43 59.02
C CYS A 10 34.02 21.53 57.77
N LEU A 11 34.68 21.68 56.61
CA LEU A 11 33.99 21.66 55.30
C LEU A 11 33.77 20.18 54.91
N PHE A 12 32.52 19.72 55.09
CA PHE A 12 32.10 18.39 54.54
C PHE A 12 31.87 18.54 53.03
N LEU A 13 32.78 18.02 52.23
CA LEU A 13 32.61 17.83 50.80
C LEU A 13 31.71 16.60 50.56
N PHE A 14 30.43 16.83 50.30
CA PHE A 14 29.54 15.82 49.77
C PHE A 14 29.88 15.60 48.28
N ALA A 15 30.59 14.56 47.94
CA ALA A 15 30.76 14.07 46.59
C ALA A 15 29.42 13.42 46.13
N ILE A 16 28.60 14.17 45.42
CA ILE A 16 27.40 13.63 44.74
C ILE A 16 27.94 12.81 43.56
N ALA A 17 27.99 11.48 43.72
CA ALA A 17 28.19 10.59 42.59
C ALA A 17 26.94 10.69 41.67
N ALA A 18 27.01 11.52 40.64
CA ALA A 18 26.04 11.52 39.57
C ALA A 18 26.19 10.19 38.82
N SER A 19 25.32 9.23 39.13
CA SER A 19 25.17 8.00 38.33
C SER A 19 24.70 8.43 36.94
N ALA A 20 25.63 8.50 35.98
CA ALA A 20 25.31 8.65 34.60
C ALA A 20 24.47 7.44 34.16
N GLN A 21 23.15 7.58 34.22
CA GLN A 21 22.25 6.62 33.59
C GLN A 21 22.55 6.62 32.09
N THR A 22 23.18 5.59 31.61
CA THR A 22 23.30 5.31 30.19
C THR A 22 21.86 5.34 29.58
N PRO A 23 21.57 6.22 28.62
CA PRO A 23 20.22 6.25 28.06
C PRO A 23 19.92 4.86 27.50
N SER A 24 18.82 4.28 27.96
CA SER A 24 18.32 3.01 27.41
C SER A 24 18.10 3.21 25.91
N PRO A 25 18.58 2.32 25.04
CA PRO A 25 18.42 2.49 23.62
C PRO A 25 16.93 2.63 23.32
N THR A 26 16.56 3.72 22.66
CA THR A 26 15.18 3.94 22.22
C THR A 26 14.82 2.79 21.26
N PRO A 27 13.76 2.04 21.53
CA PRO A 27 13.34 0.98 20.61
C PRO A 27 13.15 1.56 19.20
N GLY A 28 13.74 0.94 18.20
CA GLY A 28 13.51 1.28 16.81
C GLY A 28 12.02 1.11 16.43
N PRO A 29 11.59 1.58 15.25
CA PRO A 29 10.20 1.45 14.84
C PRO A 29 9.78 -0.03 14.84
N ALA A 30 8.59 -0.32 15.36
CA ALA A 30 8.06 -1.69 15.46
C ALA A 30 7.80 -2.33 14.10
N THR A 31 7.65 -1.51 13.05
CA THR A 31 7.33 -1.97 11.70
C THR A 31 8.16 -1.27 10.63
N THR A 32 8.40 -1.97 9.54
CA THR A 32 8.92 -1.40 8.29
C THR A 32 7.81 -1.40 7.25
N ALA A 33 7.53 -0.23 6.66
CA ALA A 33 6.49 -0.07 5.66
C ALA A 33 6.86 -0.79 4.35
N GLY A 34 5.92 -1.56 3.81
CA GLY A 34 6.01 -2.21 2.50
C GLY A 34 5.34 -1.41 1.38
N THR A 35 5.09 -2.10 0.27
CA THR A 35 4.41 -1.56 -0.90
C THR A 35 2.94 -1.23 -0.60
N VAL A 36 2.39 -0.29 -1.39
CA VAL A 36 0.96 0.03 -1.38
C VAL A 36 0.27 -0.81 -2.46
N SER A 37 -0.88 -1.35 -2.15
CA SER A 37 -1.67 -2.12 -3.11
C SER A 37 -3.10 -1.58 -3.17
N ARG A 38 -3.64 -1.48 -4.38
CA ARG A 38 -5.08 -1.33 -4.60
C ARG A 38 -5.66 -2.71 -4.84
N VAL A 39 -6.60 -3.11 -4.00
CA VAL A 39 -7.33 -4.37 -4.13
C VAL A 39 -8.76 -4.05 -4.51
N THR A 40 -9.21 -4.59 -5.64
CA THR A 40 -10.58 -4.42 -6.11
C THR A 40 -11.25 -5.79 -6.20
N TYR A 41 -12.43 -5.90 -5.65
CA TYR A 41 -13.23 -7.11 -5.60
C TYR A 41 -14.44 -6.97 -6.52
N PHE A 42 -14.74 -8.03 -7.24
CA PHE A 42 -15.83 -8.10 -8.21
C PHE A 42 -16.76 -9.26 -7.88
N ASP A 43 -18.05 -8.97 -7.84
CA ASP A 43 -19.14 -9.94 -7.95
C ASP A 43 -19.44 -10.11 -9.45
N VAL A 44 -19.22 -11.29 -9.99
CA VAL A 44 -19.44 -11.61 -11.41
C VAL A 44 -20.87 -12.08 -11.60
N LEU A 45 -21.59 -11.44 -12.50
CA LEU A 45 -23.00 -11.74 -12.73
C LEU A 45 -23.19 -13.20 -13.15
N PRO A 46 -24.32 -13.83 -12.75
CA PRO A 46 -24.60 -15.23 -13.06
C PRO A 46 -24.43 -15.55 -14.56
N GLY A 47 -23.67 -16.60 -14.86
CA GLY A 47 -23.37 -17.03 -16.21
C GLY A 47 -22.31 -16.22 -16.94
N LYS A 48 -21.76 -15.15 -16.37
CA LYS A 48 -20.78 -14.25 -17.01
C LYS A 48 -19.31 -14.58 -16.70
N ASN A 49 -19.03 -15.57 -15.88
CA ASN A 49 -17.66 -15.85 -15.43
C ASN A 49 -16.69 -16.08 -16.59
N ASN A 50 -17.06 -16.90 -17.57
CA ASN A 50 -16.17 -17.18 -18.72
C ASN A 50 -15.95 -15.93 -19.61
N GLU A 51 -17.00 -15.13 -19.81
CA GLU A 51 -16.90 -13.88 -20.56
C GLU A 51 -16.00 -12.89 -19.83
N PHE A 52 -16.18 -12.75 -18.52
CA PHE A 52 -15.34 -11.89 -17.67
C PHE A 52 -13.87 -12.30 -17.65
N LEU A 53 -13.58 -13.59 -17.48
CA LEU A 53 -12.21 -14.10 -17.54
C LEU A 53 -11.59 -13.91 -18.93
N THR A 54 -12.36 -14.09 -19.99
CA THR A 54 -11.92 -13.81 -21.35
C THR A 54 -11.60 -12.33 -21.52
N PHE A 55 -12.46 -11.43 -21.01
CA PHE A 55 -12.20 -9.99 -21.03
C PHE A 55 -10.90 -9.63 -20.29
N LEU A 56 -10.70 -10.18 -19.09
CA LEU A 56 -9.45 -9.95 -18.33
C LEU A 56 -8.22 -10.36 -19.13
N ARG A 57 -8.26 -11.53 -19.78
CA ARG A 57 -7.14 -12.02 -20.59
C ARG A 57 -6.89 -11.21 -21.86
N THR A 58 -7.96 -10.78 -22.53
CA THR A 58 -7.87 -10.10 -23.82
C THR A 58 -7.53 -8.63 -23.69
N HIS A 59 -8.06 -7.96 -22.63
CA HIS A 59 -7.95 -6.52 -22.49
C HIS A 59 -7.15 -6.10 -21.24
N THR A 60 -7.52 -6.60 -20.07
CA THR A 60 -6.92 -6.11 -18.83
C THR A 60 -5.46 -6.55 -18.70
N LEU A 61 -5.16 -7.80 -18.99
CA LEU A 61 -3.81 -8.36 -18.88
C LEU A 61 -2.79 -7.62 -19.77
N PRO A 62 -3.01 -7.41 -21.08
CA PRO A 62 -2.06 -6.67 -21.92
C PRO A 62 -1.83 -5.22 -21.46
N ILE A 63 -2.88 -4.55 -20.99
CA ILE A 63 -2.80 -3.18 -20.46
C ILE A 63 -1.94 -3.17 -19.18
N MET A 64 -2.16 -4.10 -18.25
CA MET A 64 -1.40 -4.20 -17.01
C MET A 64 0.09 -4.53 -17.26
N GLU A 65 0.37 -5.40 -18.23
CA GLU A 65 1.75 -5.71 -18.63
C GLU A 65 2.47 -4.49 -19.18
N GLU A 66 1.82 -3.69 -20.03
CA GLU A 66 2.42 -2.48 -20.57
C GLU A 66 2.60 -1.40 -19.49
N GLN A 67 1.64 -1.25 -18.58
CA GLN A 67 1.77 -0.36 -17.41
C GLN A 67 2.94 -0.75 -16.51
N LYS A 68 3.14 -2.05 -16.26
CA LYS A 68 4.26 -2.58 -15.49
C LYS A 68 5.59 -2.34 -16.24
N LYS A 69 5.64 -2.62 -17.52
CA LYS A 69 6.82 -2.39 -18.36
C LYS A 69 7.24 -0.93 -18.37
N GLN A 70 6.29 0.02 -18.37
CA GLN A 70 6.55 1.45 -18.28
C GLN A 70 6.81 1.94 -16.84
N GLY A 71 6.79 1.08 -15.84
CA GLY A 71 7.04 1.44 -14.43
C GLY A 71 5.92 2.25 -13.78
N LEU A 72 4.71 2.28 -14.37
CA LEU A 72 3.54 2.96 -13.82
C LEU A 72 2.94 2.21 -12.63
N ILE A 73 3.12 0.89 -12.61
CA ILE A 73 2.80 -0.02 -11.51
C ILE A 73 3.99 -0.94 -11.25
N LEU A 74 4.13 -1.44 -10.03
CA LEU A 74 5.19 -2.39 -9.69
C LEU A 74 4.85 -3.82 -10.14
N ASN A 75 3.63 -4.22 -9.89
CA ASN A 75 3.12 -5.55 -10.20
C ASN A 75 1.59 -5.54 -10.15
N TYR A 76 0.98 -6.65 -10.55
CA TYR A 76 -0.45 -6.91 -10.42
C TYR A 76 -0.69 -8.40 -10.21
N GLY A 77 -1.91 -8.75 -9.80
CA GLY A 77 -2.31 -10.14 -9.63
C GLY A 77 -3.82 -10.30 -9.68
N TYR A 78 -4.25 -11.52 -9.95
CA TYR A 78 -5.64 -11.93 -9.92
C TYR A 78 -5.78 -13.05 -8.91
N PHE A 79 -6.89 -13.08 -8.22
CA PHE A 79 -7.22 -14.14 -7.29
C PHE A 79 -8.73 -14.38 -7.28
N SER A 80 -9.14 -15.59 -6.95
CA SER A 80 -10.54 -15.96 -6.84
C SER A 80 -10.82 -16.54 -5.48
N LYS A 81 -12.05 -16.47 -5.07
CA LYS A 81 -12.56 -17.11 -3.86
C LYS A 81 -13.20 -18.43 -4.25
N PRO A 82 -12.78 -19.55 -3.65
CA PRO A 82 -13.33 -20.88 -3.98
C PRO A 82 -14.72 -21.12 -3.36
N THR A 83 -15.10 -20.28 -2.38
CA THR A 83 -16.38 -20.40 -1.66
C THR A 83 -17.10 -19.05 -1.70
N SER A 84 -18.43 -19.06 -1.78
CA SER A 84 -19.27 -17.87 -1.65
C SER A 84 -19.90 -17.82 -0.25
N ASP A 85 -19.96 -16.64 0.34
CA ASP A 85 -20.64 -16.41 1.62
C ASP A 85 -22.10 -15.95 1.42
N GLY A 86 -22.56 -15.93 0.17
CA GLY A 86 -23.95 -15.60 -0.17
C GLY A 86 -24.09 -14.57 -1.30
N PRO A 87 -25.31 -14.12 -1.58
CA PRO A 87 -25.57 -13.12 -2.62
C PRO A 87 -24.81 -11.79 -2.38
N GLY A 88 -24.19 -11.27 -3.42
CA GLY A 88 -23.41 -10.03 -3.36
C GLY A 88 -22.00 -10.18 -2.79
N ASP A 89 -21.58 -11.42 -2.53
CA ASP A 89 -20.19 -11.71 -2.22
C ASP A 89 -19.33 -11.61 -3.48
N TRP A 90 -18.02 -11.44 -3.32
CA TRP A 90 -17.10 -11.32 -4.45
C TRP A 90 -16.61 -12.69 -4.95
N ASP A 91 -16.36 -12.80 -6.24
CA ASP A 91 -15.81 -14.01 -6.89
C ASP A 91 -14.34 -13.84 -7.28
N ILE A 92 -14.01 -12.67 -7.82
CA ILE A 92 -12.69 -12.37 -8.37
C ILE A 92 -12.15 -11.08 -7.78
N GLY A 93 -10.87 -11.11 -7.39
CA GLY A 93 -10.14 -9.95 -6.95
C GLY A 93 -8.99 -9.61 -7.91
N VAL A 94 -8.74 -8.32 -8.05
CA VAL A 94 -7.56 -7.79 -8.76
C VAL A 94 -6.76 -6.95 -7.79
N VAL A 95 -5.45 -7.20 -7.72
CA VAL A 95 -4.52 -6.40 -6.92
C VAL A 95 -3.51 -5.72 -7.83
N ILE A 96 -3.28 -4.43 -7.60
CA ILE A 96 -2.26 -3.64 -8.29
C ILE A 96 -1.32 -3.06 -7.24
N TYR A 97 -0.02 -3.25 -7.43
CA TYR A 97 1.02 -2.81 -6.52
C TYR A 97 1.66 -1.51 -7.00
N TYR A 98 1.74 -0.53 -6.11
CA TYR A 98 2.36 0.77 -6.34
C TYR A 98 3.55 0.96 -5.39
N LYS A 99 4.48 1.81 -5.75
CA LYS A 99 5.65 2.13 -4.94
C LYS A 99 5.28 2.81 -3.62
N ASN A 100 4.29 3.69 -3.66
CA ASN A 100 3.82 4.47 -2.51
C ASN A 100 2.37 4.95 -2.73
N TYR A 101 1.81 5.64 -1.71
CA TYR A 101 0.47 6.19 -1.80
C TYR A 101 0.33 7.29 -2.88
N ALA A 102 1.34 8.14 -3.05
CA ALA A 102 1.30 9.19 -4.06
C ALA A 102 1.11 8.61 -5.47
N GLU A 103 1.79 7.51 -5.79
CA GLU A 103 1.58 6.82 -7.06
C GLU A 103 0.20 6.14 -7.19
N ALA A 104 -0.40 5.76 -6.07
CA ALA A 104 -1.70 5.09 -6.08
C ALA A 104 -2.89 6.05 -6.17
N ILE A 105 -2.80 7.27 -5.59
CA ILE A 105 -3.96 8.16 -5.42
C ILE A 105 -3.74 9.60 -5.86
N ASP A 106 -2.51 10.14 -5.83
CA ASP A 106 -2.31 11.55 -6.14
C ASP A 106 -2.49 11.81 -7.63
N PHE A 107 -3.15 12.92 -7.95
CA PHE A 107 -3.27 13.36 -9.32
C PHE A 107 -1.88 13.74 -9.88
N ASN A 108 -1.53 13.13 -11.01
CA ASN A 108 -0.34 13.46 -11.77
C ASN A 108 -0.68 13.40 -13.26
N ALA A 109 -0.70 14.58 -13.91
CA ALA A 109 -1.15 14.72 -15.29
C ALA A 109 -0.29 13.90 -16.27
N GLU A 110 1.03 13.87 -16.10
CA GLU A 110 1.93 13.10 -16.96
C GLU A 110 1.68 11.60 -16.83
N ARG A 111 1.60 11.11 -15.58
CA ARG A 111 1.30 9.69 -15.32
C ARG A 111 -0.07 9.29 -15.86
N ASN A 112 -1.09 10.11 -15.64
CA ASN A 112 -2.43 9.84 -16.14
C ASN A 112 -2.47 9.82 -17.68
N ALA A 113 -1.75 10.72 -18.34
CA ALA A 113 -1.63 10.70 -19.81
C ALA A 113 -0.96 9.40 -20.32
N LYS A 114 0.02 8.84 -19.58
CA LYS A 114 0.62 7.54 -19.92
C LYS A 114 -0.38 6.38 -19.78
N PHE A 115 -1.17 6.35 -18.69
CA PHE A 115 -2.25 5.37 -18.53
C PHE A 115 -3.27 5.44 -19.66
N ASP A 116 -3.68 6.65 -20.03
CA ASP A 116 -4.63 6.89 -21.12
C ASP A 116 -4.06 6.48 -22.46
N ALA A 117 -2.80 6.80 -22.75
CA ALA A 117 -2.12 6.42 -23.97
C ALA A 117 -2.02 4.90 -24.15
N ILE A 118 -1.72 4.16 -23.06
CA ILE A 118 -1.68 2.68 -23.07
C ILE A 118 -3.08 2.13 -23.39
N GLY A 119 -4.12 2.65 -22.73
CA GLY A 119 -5.49 2.22 -22.99
C GLY A 119 -5.91 2.53 -24.43
N LEU A 120 -5.61 3.72 -24.93
CA LEU A 120 -5.94 4.11 -26.30
C LEU A 120 -5.18 3.26 -27.33
N ALA A 121 -3.90 2.99 -27.11
CA ALA A 121 -3.11 2.14 -28.00
C ALA A 121 -3.66 0.70 -28.05
N HIS A 122 -4.17 0.18 -26.91
CA HIS A 122 -4.75 -1.15 -26.86
C HIS A 122 -6.10 -1.25 -27.60
N TYR A 123 -6.99 -0.27 -27.42
CA TYR A 123 -8.33 -0.29 -28.02
C TYR A 123 -8.42 0.34 -29.42
N GLY A 124 -7.39 1.08 -29.82
CA GLY A 124 -7.33 1.79 -31.10
C GLY A 124 -8.09 3.11 -31.11
N THR A 125 -9.29 3.18 -30.54
CA THR A 125 -10.10 4.41 -30.47
C THR A 125 -10.74 4.60 -29.09
N ALA A 126 -11.14 5.83 -28.79
CA ALA A 126 -11.86 6.16 -27.55
C ALA A 126 -13.23 5.47 -27.51
N GLU A 127 -13.91 5.37 -28.63
CA GLU A 127 -15.23 4.72 -28.78
C GLU A 127 -15.11 3.20 -28.50
N ALA A 128 -14.08 2.55 -29.03
CA ALA A 128 -13.82 1.13 -28.78
C ALA A 128 -13.53 0.88 -27.30
N ARG A 129 -12.73 1.76 -26.66
CA ARG A 129 -12.48 1.72 -25.19
C ARG A 129 -13.77 1.88 -24.38
N THR A 130 -14.64 2.82 -24.77
CA THR A 130 -15.92 3.04 -24.09
C THR A 130 -16.82 1.81 -24.19
N LYS A 131 -16.98 1.23 -25.39
CA LYS A 131 -17.75 -0.01 -25.59
C LYS A 131 -17.19 -1.19 -24.78
N ALA A 132 -15.87 -1.32 -24.72
CA ALA A 132 -15.23 -2.35 -23.91
C ALA A 132 -15.52 -2.16 -22.40
N ASN A 133 -15.48 -0.93 -21.91
CA ASN A 133 -15.83 -0.62 -20.52
C ASN A 133 -17.32 -0.88 -20.22
N GLU A 134 -18.23 -0.55 -21.14
CA GLU A 134 -19.64 -0.90 -21.01
C GLU A 134 -19.85 -2.42 -20.96
N SER A 135 -19.19 -3.16 -21.86
CA SER A 135 -19.21 -4.61 -21.85
C SER A 135 -18.68 -5.16 -20.52
N LEU A 136 -17.54 -4.65 -20.01
CA LEU A 136 -17.00 -5.04 -18.71
C LEU A 136 -18.01 -4.80 -17.56
N ASN A 137 -18.65 -3.64 -17.56
CA ASN A 137 -19.63 -3.26 -16.53
C ASN A 137 -20.92 -4.09 -16.59
N SER A 138 -21.27 -4.65 -17.77
CA SER A 138 -22.41 -5.55 -17.92
C SER A 138 -22.15 -6.97 -17.42
N MET A 139 -20.91 -7.31 -17.07
CA MET A 139 -20.53 -8.65 -16.61
C MET A 139 -20.29 -8.75 -15.09
N ARG A 140 -20.13 -7.62 -14.41
CA ARG A 140 -19.71 -7.59 -13.00
C ARG A 140 -20.23 -6.39 -12.24
N THR A 141 -20.25 -6.52 -10.93
CA THR A 141 -20.38 -5.41 -9.97
C THR A 141 -19.08 -5.23 -9.20
N VAL A 142 -18.66 -4.01 -8.94
CA VAL A 142 -17.56 -3.73 -8.01
C VAL A 142 -18.11 -3.75 -6.60
N THR A 143 -17.76 -4.75 -5.79
CA THR A 143 -18.22 -4.85 -4.40
C THR A 143 -17.38 -4.00 -3.46
N SER A 144 -16.09 -3.89 -3.73
CA SER A 144 -15.18 -3.06 -2.93
C SER A 144 -13.92 -2.71 -3.71
N SER A 145 -13.34 -1.55 -3.40
CA SER A 145 -11.99 -1.17 -3.84
C SER A 145 -11.30 -0.44 -2.71
N MET A 146 -10.15 -0.95 -2.25
CA MET A 146 -9.44 -0.40 -1.11
C MET A 146 -7.94 -0.29 -1.37
N LEU A 147 -7.29 0.65 -0.69
CA LEU A 147 -5.84 0.72 -0.62
C LEU A 147 -5.37 0.09 0.69
N VAL A 148 -4.41 -0.80 0.57
CA VAL A 148 -3.75 -1.45 1.70
C VAL A 148 -2.24 -1.25 1.60
N ARG A 149 -1.56 -1.20 2.74
CA ARG A 149 -0.10 -1.20 2.81
C ARG A 149 0.35 -2.42 3.57
N GLY A 150 1.20 -3.23 2.96
CA GLY A 150 1.95 -4.26 3.66
C GLY A 150 2.92 -3.63 4.66
N PHE A 151 3.26 -4.36 5.70
CA PHE A 151 4.35 -4.01 6.62
C PHE A 151 5.02 -5.27 7.14
N THR A 152 6.29 -5.12 7.54
CA THR A 152 7.04 -6.18 8.23
C THR A 152 7.18 -5.79 9.68
N LEU A 153 6.96 -6.73 10.60
CA LEU A 153 7.25 -6.54 12.02
C LEU A 153 8.76 -6.64 12.24
N ASN A 154 9.33 -5.62 12.85
CA ASN A 154 10.73 -5.64 13.23
C ASN A 154 10.91 -6.43 14.53
N PRO A 155 12.00 -7.20 14.67
CA PRO A 155 12.27 -7.92 15.93
C PRO A 155 12.46 -6.95 17.09
N MET A 156 12.08 -7.39 18.28
CA MET A 156 12.38 -6.64 19.51
C MET A 156 13.89 -6.49 19.69
N PRO A 157 14.37 -5.32 20.11
CA PRO A 157 15.77 -5.17 20.52
C PRO A 157 16.11 -6.18 21.62
N LYS A 158 17.25 -6.81 21.49
CA LYS A 158 17.78 -7.71 22.54
C LYS A 158 18.37 -6.90 23.68
#